data_464614af9254cf812ac86e5d01e6af5f
#
_entry.id   464614af9254cf812ac86e5d01e6af5f
#
_cell.length_a   1.000
_cell.length_b   1.000
_cell.length_c   1.000
_cell.angle_alpha   90.00
_cell.angle_beta   90.00
_cell.angle_gamma   90.00
#
_symmetry.space_group_name_H-M   'P 1'
#
loop_
_entity.id
_entity.type
_entity.pdbx_description
1 polymer ?
#
loop_
_entity_poly.entity_id
_entity_poly.type
_entity_poly.pdbx_seq_one_letter_code
_entity_poly.pdbx_strand_id
1 'polypeptide(L)'
;MATYNLTPQQQAVVDDRGGALLVSAAAGSGKTMVLVERVLKRVTQEQANLDDFLLITFTQAAAAELRGKLVERLSRELALRPGDRHLQKQMNRVYLAQISTVHAFCGALLREYGHRLDLPADFRTCDEREAELLRGRAMEQTLEEAYTAGDAQILAALDMLGAGRTDAALPEVILKVHADLQLSLIHI
;
A
#
# COMPACT_ATOMS: atom_id res chain seq x y z
N MET A 1 -19.88 -20.59 -21.74
CA MET A 1 -19.93 -20.31 -20.30
C MET A 1 -18.66 -20.82 -19.62
N ALA A 2 -17.68 -19.96 -19.37
CA ALA A 2 -16.62 -20.33 -18.43
C ALA A 2 -17.00 -19.74 -17.06
N THR A 3 -18.04 -20.32 -16.48
CA THR A 3 -18.30 -20.18 -15.06
C THR A 3 -17.18 -20.93 -14.38
N TYR A 4 -16.30 -20.26 -13.66
CA TYR A 4 -15.32 -20.97 -12.84
C TYR A 4 -16.12 -21.84 -11.87
N ASN A 5 -15.86 -23.15 -11.87
CA ASN A 5 -16.41 -24.03 -10.85
C ASN A 5 -15.66 -23.70 -9.55
N LEU A 6 -16.24 -22.80 -8.77
CA LEU A 6 -15.73 -22.46 -7.45
C LEU A 6 -15.93 -23.65 -6.52
N THR A 7 -14.94 -23.96 -5.70
CA THR A 7 -15.13 -24.91 -4.61
C THR A 7 -16.13 -24.33 -3.59
N PRO A 8 -16.77 -25.16 -2.76
CA PRO A 8 -17.70 -24.66 -1.73
C PRO A 8 -17.07 -23.59 -0.81
N GLN A 9 -15.77 -23.73 -0.49
CA GLN A 9 -15.02 -22.78 0.32
C GLN A 9 -14.80 -21.45 -0.43
N GLN A 10 -14.42 -21.50 -1.71
CA GLN A 10 -14.29 -20.31 -2.55
C GLN A 10 -15.63 -19.60 -2.73
N GLN A 11 -16.70 -20.37 -2.92
CA GLN A 11 -18.04 -19.80 -3.02
C GLN A 11 -18.47 -19.10 -1.73
N ALA A 12 -18.17 -19.69 -0.57
CA ALA A 12 -18.43 -19.06 0.73
C ALA A 12 -17.72 -17.69 0.86
N VAL A 13 -16.45 -17.58 0.39
CA VAL A 13 -15.73 -16.30 0.37
C VAL A 13 -16.39 -15.28 -0.55
N VAL A 14 -16.85 -15.71 -1.74
CA VAL A 14 -17.53 -14.82 -2.70
C VAL A 14 -18.86 -14.32 -2.13
N ASP A 15 -19.56 -15.14 -1.36
CA ASP A 15 -20.91 -14.85 -0.85
C ASP A 15 -20.93 -14.14 0.49
N ASP A 16 -19.82 -14.18 1.24
CA ASP A 16 -19.74 -13.55 2.53
C ASP A 16 -19.98 -12.03 2.46
N ARG A 17 -20.85 -11.54 3.37
CA ARG A 17 -21.22 -10.12 3.51
C ARG A 17 -21.00 -9.62 4.94
N GLY A 18 -20.34 -10.45 5.77
CA GLY A 18 -19.99 -10.08 7.13
C GLY A 18 -18.96 -8.93 7.21
N GLY A 19 -18.48 -8.67 8.42
CA GLY A 19 -17.47 -7.62 8.68
C GLY A 19 -16.08 -7.98 8.13
N ALA A 20 -15.09 -8.16 8.99
CA ALA A 20 -13.75 -8.55 8.56
C ALA A 20 -13.69 -10.03 8.17
N LEU A 21 -13.19 -10.34 6.99
CA LEU A 21 -12.97 -11.69 6.48
C LEU A 21 -11.48 -11.92 6.21
N LEU A 22 -10.87 -12.87 6.93
CA LEU A 22 -9.52 -13.34 6.66
C LEU A 22 -9.55 -14.63 5.84
N VAL A 23 -8.90 -14.61 4.67
CA VAL A 23 -8.81 -15.78 3.79
C VAL A 23 -7.36 -16.25 3.72
N SER A 24 -7.10 -17.41 4.36
CA SER A 24 -5.80 -18.08 4.25
C SER A 24 -5.83 -19.11 3.12
N ALA A 25 -4.88 -19.03 2.21
CA ALA A 25 -4.83 -19.92 1.06
C ALA A 25 -3.42 -20.02 0.47
N ALA A 26 -3.01 -21.19 0.05
CA ALA A 26 -1.70 -21.46 -0.56
C ALA A 26 -1.50 -20.70 -1.89
N ALA A 27 -0.25 -20.60 -2.36
CA ALA A 27 0.04 -20.10 -3.70
C ALA A 27 -0.69 -20.97 -4.75
N GLY A 28 -1.22 -20.35 -5.80
CA GLY A 28 -1.96 -21.07 -6.87
C GLY A 28 -3.39 -21.50 -6.52
N SER A 29 -3.87 -21.27 -5.29
CA SER A 29 -5.24 -21.65 -4.85
C SER A 29 -6.37 -20.81 -5.45
N GLY A 30 -6.06 -19.85 -6.33
CA GLY A 30 -7.09 -19.03 -6.98
C GLY A 30 -7.53 -17.78 -6.19
N LYS A 31 -6.74 -17.29 -5.21
CA LYS A 31 -7.08 -16.08 -4.41
C LYS A 31 -7.51 -14.90 -5.25
N THR A 32 -6.74 -14.55 -6.28
CA THR A 32 -7.05 -13.43 -7.18
C THR A 32 -8.35 -13.67 -7.94
N MET A 33 -8.61 -14.90 -8.39
CA MET A 33 -9.85 -15.27 -9.06
C MET A 33 -11.05 -15.09 -8.12
N VAL A 34 -10.97 -15.60 -6.90
CA VAL A 34 -12.04 -15.48 -5.89
C VAL A 34 -12.32 -14.02 -5.56
N LEU A 35 -11.25 -13.17 -5.47
CA LEU A 35 -11.41 -11.74 -5.25
C LEU A 35 -12.15 -11.08 -6.42
N VAL A 36 -11.77 -11.38 -7.66
CA VAL A 36 -12.44 -10.86 -8.86
C VAL A 36 -13.91 -11.27 -8.89
N GLU A 37 -14.22 -12.56 -8.63
CA GLU A 37 -15.60 -13.07 -8.60
C GLU A 37 -16.43 -12.41 -7.47
N ARG A 38 -15.82 -12.16 -6.29
CA ARG A 38 -16.47 -11.44 -5.20
C ARG A 38 -16.86 -10.01 -5.59
N VAL A 39 -15.94 -9.26 -6.19
CA VAL A 39 -16.20 -7.90 -6.68
C VAL A 39 -17.25 -7.92 -7.78
N LEU A 40 -17.07 -8.81 -8.76
CA LEU A 40 -17.99 -8.94 -9.89
C LEU A 40 -19.41 -9.26 -9.42
N LYS A 41 -19.58 -10.17 -8.48
CA LYS A 41 -20.89 -10.53 -7.92
C LYS A 41 -21.57 -9.32 -7.28
N ARG A 42 -20.85 -8.52 -6.50
CA ARG A 42 -21.38 -7.28 -5.92
C ARG A 42 -21.81 -6.27 -6.98
N VAL A 43 -20.99 -6.11 -8.01
CA VAL A 43 -21.30 -5.20 -9.13
C VAL A 43 -22.53 -5.68 -9.92
N THR A 44 -22.60 -6.96 -10.25
CA THR A 44 -23.63 -7.49 -11.15
C THR A 44 -24.96 -7.82 -10.47
N GLN A 45 -24.95 -8.17 -9.20
CA GLN A 45 -26.14 -8.61 -8.45
C GLN A 45 -26.61 -7.60 -7.42
N GLU A 46 -25.68 -6.85 -6.80
CA GLU A 46 -25.99 -5.90 -5.73
C GLU A 46 -25.92 -4.44 -6.20
N GLN A 47 -25.67 -4.22 -7.49
CA GLN A 47 -25.60 -2.90 -8.10
C GLN A 47 -24.52 -1.97 -7.50
N ALA A 48 -23.49 -2.55 -6.84
CA ALA A 48 -22.36 -1.78 -6.34
C ALA A 48 -21.57 -1.16 -7.49
N ASN A 49 -20.97 -0.01 -7.28
CA ASN A 49 -20.08 0.59 -8.27
C ASN A 49 -18.64 0.14 -8.03
N LEU A 50 -17.83 0.03 -9.09
CA LEU A 50 -16.43 -0.35 -9.00
C LEU A 50 -15.57 0.69 -8.25
N ASP A 51 -15.94 1.94 -8.33
CA ASP A 51 -15.29 3.04 -7.62
C ASP A 51 -15.63 3.08 -6.11
N ASP A 52 -16.57 2.25 -5.64
CA ASP A 52 -16.84 2.05 -4.20
C ASP A 52 -15.84 1.07 -3.55
N PHE A 53 -14.98 0.39 -4.34
CA PHE A 53 -14.03 -0.59 -3.83
C PHE A 53 -12.60 -0.01 -3.77
N LEU A 54 -11.91 -0.33 -2.68
CA LEU A 54 -10.47 -0.18 -2.56
C LEU A 54 -9.82 -1.58 -2.62
N LEU A 55 -9.05 -1.83 -3.68
CA LEU A 55 -8.33 -3.08 -3.90
C LEU A 55 -6.83 -2.81 -3.83
N ILE A 56 -6.18 -3.34 -2.81
CA ILE A 56 -4.76 -3.12 -2.57
C ILE A 56 -3.97 -4.38 -2.87
N THR A 57 -2.84 -4.21 -3.56
CA THR A 57 -1.87 -5.26 -3.86
C THR A 57 -0.47 -4.84 -3.42
N PHE A 58 0.46 -5.80 -3.38
CA PHE A 58 1.86 -5.50 -3.03
C PHE A 58 2.66 -4.92 -4.20
N THR A 59 2.32 -5.27 -5.44
CA THR A 59 3.08 -4.83 -6.63
C THR A 59 2.19 -4.16 -7.65
N GLN A 60 2.77 -3.24 -8.41
CA GLN A 60 2.06 -2.57 -9.52
C GLN A 60 1.62 -3.58 -10.59
N ALA A 61 2.44 -4.59 -10.85
CA ALA A 61 2.11 -5.66 -11.80
C ALA A 61 0.86 -6.42 -11.36
N ALA A 62 0.75 -6.78 -10.06
CA ALA A 62 -0.43 -7.45 -9.53
C ALA A 62 -1.69 -6.55 -9.57
N ALA A 63 -1.55 -5.24 -9.34
CA ALA A 63 -2.65 -4.29 -9.49
C ALA A 63 -3.14 -4.20 -10.94
N ALA A 64 -2.21 -4.13 -11.90
CA ALA A 64 -2.53 -4.11 -13.32
C ALA A 64 -3.20 -5.42 -13.77
N GLU A 65 -2.68 -6.58 -13.33
CA GLU A 65 -3.27 -7.89 -13.60
C GLU A 65 -4.70 -7.99 -13.05
N LEU A 66 -4.91 -7.56 -11.81
CA LEU A 66 -6.22 -7.56 -11.18
C LEU A 66 -7.22 -6.70 -11.96
N ARG A 67 -6.81 -5.50 -12.37
CA ARG A 67 -7.61 -4.61 -13.22
C ARG A 67 -7.96 -5.27 -14.56
N GLY A 68 -6.98 -5.88 -15.22
CA GLY A 68 -7.18 -6.60 -16.48
C GLY A 68 -8.22 -7.72 -16.36
N LYS A 69 -8.14 -8.52 -15.30
CA LYS A 69 -9.11 -9.60 -15.00
C LYS A 69 -10.51 -9.05 -14.76
N LEU A 70 -10.65 -7.94 -14.05
CA LEU A 70 -11.96 -7.29 -13.86
C LEU A 70 -12.55 -6.79 -15.18
N VAL A 71 -11.74 -6.14 -16.03
CA VAL A 71 -12.16 -5.70 -17.37
C VAL A 71 -12.63 -6.89 -18.20
N GLU A 72 -11.84 -7.97 -18.26
CA GLU A 72 -12.19 -9.17 -19.01
C GLU A 72 -13.50 -9.78 -18.53
N ARG A 73 -13.69 -9.91 -17.23
CA ARG A 73 -14.91 -10.50 -16.65
C ARG A 73 -16.13 -9.62 -16.87
N LEU A 74 -16.01 -8.30 -16.68
CA LEU A 74 -17.09 -7.36 -16.96
C LEU A 74 -17.47 -7.37 -18.42
N SER A 75 -16.50 -7.41 -19.34
CA SER A 75 -16.77 -7.49 -20.79
C SER A 75 -17.58 -8.75 -21.14
N ARG A 76 -17.26 -9.89 -20.53
CA ARG A 76 -18.00 -11.12 -20.71
C ARG A 76 -19.43 -11.02 -20.19
N GLU A 77 -19.62 -10.46 -19.00
CA GLU A 77 -20.97 -10.23 -18.43
C GLU A 77 -21.78 -9.27 -19.27
N LEU A 78 -21.17 -8.22 -19.79
CA LEU A 78 -21.83 -7.26 -20.68
C LEU A 78 -22.22 -7.92 -22.02
N ALA A 79 -21.38 -8.78 -22.57
CA ALA A 79 -21.69 -9.53 -23.78
C ALA A 79 -22.91 -10.46 -23.62
N LEU A 80 -23.12 -11.00 -22.41
CA LEU A 80 -24.31 -11.80 -22.09
C LEU A 80 -25.55 -10.92 -21.82
N ARG A 81 -25.36 -9.68 -21.41
CA ARG A 81 -26.42 -8.73 -21.06
C ARG A 81 -26.17 -7.35 -21.70
N PRO A 82 -26.17 -7.23 -23.04
CA PRO A 82 -25.75 -6.03 -23.76
C PRO A 82 -26.63 -4.79 -23.47
N GLY A 83 -27.86 -5.00 -23.00
CA GLY A 83 -28.77 -3.93 -22.58
C GLY A 83 -28.62 -3.47 -21.13
N ASP A 84 -27.72 -4.06 -20.35
CA ASP A 84 -27.53 -3.72 -18.94
C ASP A 84 -26.77 -2.38 -18.81
N ARG A 85 -27.50 -1.32 -18.53
CA ARG A 85 -26.95 0.04 -18.38
C ARG A 85 -25.98 0.16 -17.21
N HIS A 86 -26.20 -0.61 -16.13
CA HIS A 86 -25.28 -0.60 -14.99
C HIS A 86 -23.92 -1.18 -15.39
N LEU A 87 -23.90 -2.34 -16.05
CA LEU A 87 -22.66 -2.94 -16.52
C LEU A 87 -21.92 -2.05 -17.53
N GLN A 88 -22.64 -1.40 -18.46
CA GLN A 88 -22.03 -0.42 -19.37
C GLN A 88 -21.35 0.72 -18.60
N LYS A 89 -22.01 1.24 -17.58
CA LYS A 89 -21.46 2.30 -16.71
C LYS A 89 -20.22 1.79 -15.95
N GLN A 90 -20.24 0.55 -15.44
CA GLN A 90 -19.12 -0.02 -14.70
C GLN A 90 -17.89 -0.28 -15.60
N MET A 91 -18.08 -0.64 -16.86
CA MET A 91 -16.97 -0.74 -17.83
C MET A 91 -16.20 0.57 -17.96
N ASN A 92 -16.91 1.71 -17.99
CA ASN A 92 -16.26 3.02 -18.06
C ASN A 92 -15.61 3.42 -16.72
N ARG A 93 -16.11 2.90 -15.60
CA ARG A 93 -15.62 3.20 -14.24
C ARG A 93 -14.45 2.32 -13.78
N VAL A 94 -14.13 1.25 -14.49
CA VAL A 94 -13.05 0.35 -14.08
C VAL A 94 -11.69 1.05 -13.95
N TYR A 95 -11.48 2.12 -14.71
CA TYR A 95 -10.26 2.93 -14.64
C TYR A 95 -10.28 3.95 -13.48
N LEU A 96 -11.44 4.24 -12.92
CA LEU A 96 -11.60 5.07 -11.72
C LEU A 96 -11.52 4.25 -10.44
N ALA A 97 -11.68 2.92 -10.55
CA ALA A 97 -11.59 2.01 -9.40
C ALA A 97 -10.21 2.10 -8.74
N GLN A 98 -10.21 2.21 -7.42
CA GLN A 98 -9.00 2.29 -6.59
C GLN A 98 -8.32 0.91 -6.51
N ILE A 99 -7.58 0.55 -7.57
CA ILE A 99 -6.81 -0.71 -7.66
C ILE A 99 -5.34 -0.33 -7.74
N SER A 100 -4.61 -0.45 -6.64
CA SER A 100 -3.25 0.08 -6.54
C SER A 100 -2.42 -0.65 -5.48
N THR A 101 -1.15 -0.28 -5.37
CA THR A 101 -0.33 -0.64 -4.20
C THR A 101 -0.64 0.28 -3.02
N VAL A 102 -0.29 -0.15 -1.80
CA VAL A 102 -0.40 0.70 -0.59
C VAL A 102 0.28 2.04 -0.81
N HIS A 103 1.50 2.05 -1.32
CA HIS A 103 2.27 3.28 -1.55
C HIS A 103 1.59 4.21 -2.57
N ALA A 104 1.06 3.66 -3.66
CA ALA A 104 0.36 4.45 -4.66
C ALA A 104 -0.95 5.04 -4.10
N PHE A 105 -1.69 4.28 -3.29
CA PHE A 105 -2.88 4.74 -2.61
C PHE A 105 -2.56 5.86 -1.62
N CYS A 106 -1.57 5.66 -0.74
CA CYS A 106 -1.14 6.71 0.20
C CYS A 106 -0.66 7.97 -0.53
N GLY A 107 0.10 7.81 -1.61
CA GLY A 107 0.53 8.94 -2.44
C GLY A 107 -0.64 9.71 -3.08
N ALA A 108 -1.70 9.00 -3.50
CA ALA A 108 -2.91 9.63 -4.02
C ALA A 108 -3.66 10.42 -2.91
N LEU A 109 -3.80 9.83 -1.72
CA LEU A 109 -4.38 10.51 -0.56
C LEU A 109 -3.60 11.78 -0.18
N LEU A 110 -2.28 11.71 -0.17
CA LEU A 110 -1.46 12.87 0.13
C LEU A 110 -1.58 13.98 -0.93
N ARG A 111 -1.77 13.63 -2.21
CA ARG A 111 -2.01 14.64 -3.26
C ARG A 111 -3.37 15.32 -3.10
N GLU A 112 -4.38 14.57 -2.64
CA GLU A 112 -5.73 15.09 -2.43
C GLU A 112 -5.83 15.91 -1.14
N TYR A 113 -5.26 15.41 -0.05
CA TYR A 113 -5.43 15.96 1.31
C TYR A 113 -4.15 16.58 1.90
N GLY A 114 -3.04 16.61 1.19
CA GLY A 114 -1.74 17.10 1.68
C GLY A 114 -1.76 18.55 2.16
N HIS A 115 -2.67 19.37 1.62
CA HIS A 115 -2.90 20.74 2.09
C HIS A 115 -3.30 20.82 3.57
N ARG A 116 -3.83 19.74 4.15
CA ARG A 116 -4.14 19.66 5.59
C ARG A 116 -2.92 19.36 6.44
N LEU A 117 -1.81 19.00 5.83
CA LEU A 117 -0.54 18.66 6.47
C LEU A 117 0.56 19.65 6.08
N ASP A 118 0.18 20.81 5.52
CA ASP A 118 1.09 21.84 5.00
C ASP A 118 2.10 21.30 3.95
N LEU A 119 1.72 20.23 3.24
CA LEU A 119 2.52 19.70 2.14
C LEU A 119 2.31 20.56 0.89
N PRO A 120 3.40 20.95 0.18
CA PRO A 120 3.29 21.65 -1.08
C PRO A 120 2.59 20.79 -2.13
N ALA A 121 1.82 21.42 -3.04
CA ALA A 121 1.05 20.70 -4.06
C ALA A 121 1.92 19.89 -5.03
N ASP A 122 3.17 20.28 -5.19
CA ASP A 122 4.17 19.67 -6.07
C ASP A 122 5.11 18.70 -5.33
N PHE A 123 4.76 18.27 -4.10
CA PHE A 123 5.60 17.32 -3.38
C PHE A 123 5.83 16.04 -4.19
N ARG A 124 7.01 15.50 -4.07
CA ARG A 124 7.39 14.20 -4.62
C ARG A 124 7.99 13.30 -3.54
N THR A 125 7.86 12.02 -3.72
CA THR A 125 8.64 11.07 -2.94
C THR A 125 10.08 11.10 -3.41
N CYS A 126 11.03 11.23 -2.50
CA CYS A 126 12.45 11.10 -2.84
C CYS A 126 12.79 9.63 -3.13
N ASP A 127 13.80 9.41 -3.96
CA ASP A 127 14.38 8.09 -4.14
C ASP A 127 15.27 7.71 -2.93
N GLU A 128 15.67 6.44 -2.86
CA GLU A 128 16.46 5.93 -1.73
C GLU A 128 17.80 6.65 -1.56
N ARG A 129 18.47 6.98 -2.67
CA ARG A 129 19.75 7.68 -2.64
C ARG A 129 19.59 9.11 -2.10
N GLU A 130 18.56 9.80 -2.52
CA GLU A 130 18.22 11.14 -2.02
C GLU A 130 17.82 11.10 -0.55
N ALA A 131 17.05 10.10 -0.15
CA ALA A 131 16.66 9.88 1.25
C ALA A 131 17.88 9.61 2.13
N GLU A 132 18.84 8.83 1.66
CA GLU A 132 20.09 8.54 2.35
C GLU A 132 20.94 9.82 2.56
N LEU A 133 21.07 10.65 1.54
CA LEU A 133 21.75 11.93 1.66
C LEU A 133 21.07 12.89 2.66
N LEU A 134 19.74 12.93 2.66
CA LEU A 134 18.98 13.75 3.59
C LEU A 134 19.13 13.25 5.03
N ARG A 135 19.06 11.92 5.24
CA ARG A 135 19.31 11.30 6.55
C ARG A 135 20.73 11.60 7.07
N GLY A 136 21.74 11.51 6.19
CA GLY A 136 23.12 11.84 6.54
C GLY A 136 23.27 13.28 7.01
N ARG A 137 22.75 14.25 6.26
CA ARG A 137 22.79 15.66 6.62
C ARG A 137 22.05 15.97 7.94
N ALA A 138 20.86 15.40 8.10
CA ALA A 138 20.09 15.55 9.34
C ALA A 138 20.86 14.97 10.55
N MET A 139 21.53 13.84 10.37
CA MET A 139 22.37 13.23 11.41
C MET A 139 23.55 14.11 11.77
N GLU A 140 24.30 14.62 10.77
CA GLU A 140 25.44 15.53 11.00
C GLU A 140 24.99 16.77 11.79
N GLN A 141 23.89 17.39 11.37
CA GLN A 141 23.35 18.55 12.07
C GLN A 141 22.95 18.23 13.51
N THR A 142 22.24 17.10 13.72
CA THR A 142 21.79 16.68 15.05
C THR A 142 22.98 16.43 16.00
N LEU A 143 24.03 15.81 15.50
CA LEU A 143 25.24 15.58 16.29
C LEU A 143 25.97 16.89 16.62
N GLU A 144 26.11 17.79 15.65
CA GLU A 144 26.75 19.08 15.85
C GLU A 144 26.00 19.94 16.90
N GLU A 145 24.68 19.96 16.83
CA GLU A 145 23.82 20.60 17.82
C GLU A 145 24.00 20.00 19.22
N ALA A 146 24.02 18.65 19.32
CA ALA A 146 24.20 17.93 20.57
C ALA A 146 25.60 18.15 21.21
N TYR A 147 26.65 18.15 20.38
CA TYR A 147 28.02 18.49 20.84
C TYR A 147 28.12 19.93 21.32
N THR A 148 27.52 20.85 20.60
CA THR A 148 27.52 22.27 20.95
C THR A 148 26.76 22.53 22.25
N ALA A 149 25.65 21.80 22.46
CA ALA A 149 24.86 21.86 23.70
C ALA A 149 25.52 21.16 24.89
N GLY A 150 26.56 20.33 24.66
CA GLY A 150 27.20 19.53 25.70
C GLY A 150 26.28 18.43 26.26
N ASP A 151 25.46 17.80 25.40
CA ASP A 151 24.48 16.79 25.81
C ASP A 151 25.17 15.59 26.47
N ALA A 152 24.97 15.47 27.79
CA ALA A 152 25.59 14.44 28.60
C ALA A 152 25.17 13.03 28.17
N GLN A 153 23.99 12.82 27.59
CA GLN A 153 23.52 11.52 27.12
C GLN A 153 24.26 11.10 25.85
N ILE A 154 24.47 12.01 24.93
CA ILE A 154 25.25 11.77 23.73
C ILE A 154 26.71 11.49 24.05
N LEU A 155 27.32 12.28 24.95
CA LEU A 155 28.67 12.06 25.39
C LEU A 155 28.85 10.69 26.09
N ALA A 156 27.91 10.31 26.94
CA ALA A 156 27.91 8.99 27.57
C ALA A 156 27.73 7.84 26.55
N ALA A 157 26.89 8.01 25.52
CA ALA A 157 26.72 7.03 24.46
C ALA A 157 28.01 6.85 23.63
N LEU A 158 28.74 7.93 23.36
CA LEU A 158 30.06 7.88 22.70
C LEU A 158 31.08 7.09 23.51
N ASP A 159 31.15 7.34 24.83
CA ASP A 159 32.03 6.61 25.74
C ASP A 159 31.68 5.12 25.77
N MET A 160 30.39 4.77 25.82
CA MET A 160 29.95 3.35 25.82
C MET A 160 30.26 2.61 24.50
N LEU A 161 30.21 3.30 23.36
CA LEU A 161 30.52 2.71 22.06
C LEU A 161 32.05 2.54 21.84
N GLY A 162 32.87 2.92 22.80
CA GLY A 162 34.33 2.79 22.73
C GLY A 162 34.95 3.71 21.68
N ALA A 163 34.25 4.76 21.29
CA ALA A 163 34.62 5.70 20.22
C ALA A 163 35.79 6.63 20.65
N GLY A 164 36.77 6.13 21.39
CA GLY A 164 37.89 6.91 21.90
C GLY A 164 38.82 7.54 20.87
N ARG A 165 38.54 7.39 19.57
CA ARG A 165 39.33 8.00 18.47
C ARG A 165 38.52 8.45 17.24
N THR A 166 37.31 7.97 17.00
CA THR A 166 36.49 8.41 15.87
C THR A 166 35.00 8.25 16.16
N ASP A 167 34.22 9.30 15.95
CA ASP A 167 32.75 9.31 16.12
C ASP A 167 32.00 8.58 14.98
N ALA A 168 32.73 7.93 14.08
CA ALA A 168 32.20 7.38 12.84
C ALA A 168 31.13 6.26 13.04
N ALA A 169 31.16 5.56 14.17
CA ALA A 169 30.23 4.49 14.48
C ALA A 169 28.88 4.99 15.03
N LEU A 170 28.86 6.17 15.67
CA LEU A 170 27.65 6.69 16.31
C LEU A 170 26.52 6.98 15.32
N PRO A 171 26.75 7.69 14.19
CA PRO A 171 25.72 7.93 13.18
C PRO A 171 25.07 6.64 12.67
N GLU A 172 25.87 5.62 12.40
CA GLU A 172 25.40 4.33 11.90
C GLU A 172 24.48 3.62 12.92
N VAL A 173 24.89 3.60 14.19
CA VAL A 173 24.08 3.01 15.28
C VAL A 173 22.77 3.77 15.46
N ILE A 174 22.80 5.10 15.49
CA ILE A 174 21.59 5.92 15.66
C ILE A 174 20.63 5.70 14.49
N LEU A 175 21.11 5.74 13.23
CA LEU A 175 20.29 5.52 12.05
C LEU A 175 19.69 4.12 12.03
N LYS A 176 20.43 3.10 12.47
CA LYS A 176 19.91 1.74 12.59
C LYS A 176 18.81 1.64 13.64
N VAL A 177 19.04 2.17 14.84
CA VAL A 177 18.03 2.19 15.91
C VAL A 177 16.80 2.97 15.46
N HIS A 178 16.97 4.12 14.79
CA HIS A 178 15.87 4.88 14.23
C HIS A 178 15.06 4.06 13.22
N ALA A 179 15.72 3.34 12.31
CA ALA A 179 15.05 2.49 11.34
C ALA A 179 14.25 1.36 12.01
N ASP A 180 14.84 0.72 13.01
CA ASP A 180 14.18 -0.35 13.78
C ASP A 180 12.97 0.17 14.56
N LEU A 181 13.05 1.37 15.14
CA LEU A 181 11.93 2.02 15.82
C LEU A 181 10.80 2.38 14.84
N GLN A 182 11.13 2.87 13.65
CA GLN A 182 10.12 3.15 12.62
C GLN A 182 9.36 1.89 12.21
N LEU A 183 10.04 0.76 12.05
CA LEU A 183 9.40 -0.53 11.77
C LEU A 183 8.51 -0.99 12.94
N SER A 184 8.93 -0.75 14.18
CA SER A 184 8.15 -1.11 15.37
C SER A 184 6.84 -0.32 15.49
N LEU A 185 6.83 0.95 15.09
CA LEU A 185 5.63 1.80 15.12
C LEU A 185 4.57 1.43 14.07
N ILE A 186 4.92 0.65 13.06
CA ILE A 186 3.98 0.13 12.05
C ILE A 186 3.14 -1.05 12.60
N HIS A 187 3.57 -1.66 13.69
CA HIS A 187 2.92 -2.81 14.31
C HIS A 187 2.02 -2.49 15.52
N ILE A 188 1.75 -1.22 15.77
CA ILE A 188 0.83 -0.79 16.84
C ILE A 188 -0.58 -0.59 16.30
#